data_2fc54c3b74cdc9b405840b7241e0c048
#
_entry.id   2fc54c3b74cdc9b405840b7241e0c048
#
_cell.length_a   1.000
_cell.length_b   1.000
_cell.length_c   1.000
_cell.angle_alpha   90.00
_cell.angle_beta   90.00
_cell.angle_gamma   90.00
#
_symmetry.space_group_name_H-M   'P 1'
#
loop_
_entity.id
_entity.type
_entity.pdbx_description
1 polymer ?
#
loop_
_entity_poly.entity_id
_entity_poly.type
_entity_poly.pdbx_seq_one_letter_code
_entity_poly.pdbx_strand_id
1 'polypeptide(L)'
;MIRGARDFTPGMTITTDVAVVGAGPIGIVTALELAASGVQVVLIEGGAQRLDRAAQQLAEFDSRHDDYFHSRSGLTVRRQVGGTSALWGGRCVKFDRIDFEHRLITEQAPWPIGYDDVEPYLQRACDWAACGRAVFNARDIPELAHRDLVAGLPDGAVRSTDLERWALPTRFGRHYRKALRRTAGLTLWTGLTCTEIVTEPAGGRVDHLVVKTLPGAQGKVVATDYVIATGGLEATRLLLASDRHHPGGLGNAGGHLGRWYMAHVEGRVARVQFSTDRVIHGYERDGDGVYVRRRFTFDPGLLREAGMSNAAIWLVNPPISDPSHGSGILSGVYLTLISPLGRFLLAAAIREAHTKTDGPPRILAHLRNIAADLPGSIGFAVAFCYARFVRRGRKAPGFFVRSADNRYLLQYHGEHLPHWESRVELSDERDSLGMKRIRTRMYFSDADYASVRTAIGVIDEHLRRHGAGRVEWLTDDVEASVRGYMRRRAGFHQAGTTRMSASPKDGVVDPQLQVHGVRGLYVAATSVLPTSSQANPTLLGIALGVRLAEHLAASRAHPG
;
A
#
# COMPACT_ATOMS: atom_id res chain seq x y z
N MET A 1 17.12 -18.19 -12.20
CA MET A 1 16.54 -19.58 -12.14
C MET A 1 15.39 -19.61 -11.13
N ILE A 2 14.37 -20.48 -11.27
CA ILE A 2 13.32 -20.67 -10.24
C ILE A 2 13.37 -22.11 -9.74
N ARG A 3 13.46 -22.27 -8.42
CA ARG A 3 13.43 -23.55 -7.70
C ARG A 3 12.23 -23.59 -6.75
N GLY A 4 11.77 -24.77 -6.41
CA GLY A 4 10.63 -24.98 -5.52
C GLY A 4 11.00 -25.74 -4.25
N ALA A 5 10.06 -25.83 -3.30
CA ALA A 5 10.24 -26.59 -2.05
C ALA A 5 10.67 -28.06 -2.26
N ARG A 6 10.32 -28.64 -3.40
CA ARG A 6 10.70 -30.05 -3.73
C ARG A 6 12.19 -30.21 -4.04
N ASP A 7 12.85 -29.12 -4.44
CA ASP A 7 14.29 -29.11 -4.75
C ASP A 7 15.12 -28.86 -3.48
N PHE A 8 14.47 -28.62 -2.34
CA PHE A 8 15.11 -28.30 -1.06
C PHE A 8 15.14 -29.55 -0.16
N THR A 9 16.35 -30.00 0.16
CA THR A 9 16.56 -31.18 1.02
C THR A 9 16.88 -30.78 2.45
N PRO A 10 16.51 -31.62 3.46
CA PRO A 10 16.88 -31.37 4.86
C PRO A 10 18.40 -31.18 5.01
N GLY A 11 18.79 -30.18 5.80
CA GLY A 11 20.20 -29.83 6.04
C GLY A 11 20.87 -29.01 4.93
N MET A 12 20.19 -28.73 3.82
CA MET A 12 20.75 -27.95 2.71
C MET A 12 21.23 -26.58 3.19
N THR A 13 22.42 -26.18 2.75
CA THR A 13 22.95 -24.81 2.89
C THR A 13 22.97 -24.16 1.51
N ILE A 14 22.35 -23.00 1.39
CA ILE A 14 22.40 -22.15 0.20
C ILE A 14 23.35 -21.00 0.49
N THR A 15 24.32 -20.76 -0.38
CA THR A 15 25.29 -19.66 -0.25
C THR A 15 25.11 -18.66 -1.39
N THR A 16 25.22 -17.36 -1.09
CA THR A 16 25.05 -16.26 -2.05
C THR A 16 25.73 -15.00 -1.52
N ASP A 17 25.86 -13.95 -2.37
CA ASP A 17 26.32 -12.64 -1.90
C ASP A 17 25.25 -11.91 -1.10
N VAL A 18 24.01 -11.87 -1.65
CA VAL A 18 22.85 -11.23 -1.01
C VAL A 18 21.67 -12.19 -0.97
N ALA A 19 21.11 -12.38 0.21
CA ALA A 19 19.86 -13.11 0.42
C ALA A 19 18.70 -12.11 0.60
N VAL A 20 17.73 -12.10 -0.32
CA VAL A 20 16.52 -11.28 -0.23
C VAL A 20 15.36 -12.17 0.21
N VAL A 21 14.71 -11.85 1.32
CA VAL A 21 13.57 -12.60 1.88
C VAL A 21 12.27 -11.89 1.58
N GLY A 22 11.40 -12.53 0.79
CA GLY A 22 10.11 -12.00 0.35
C GLY A 22 10.13 -11.54 -1.12
N ALA A 23 9.37 -12.24 -1.97
CA ALA A 23 9.20 -11.90 -3.38
C ALA A 23 7.97 -11.02 -3.63
N GLY A 24 7.74 -10.02 -2.77
CA GLY A 24 6.80 -8.91 -2.99
C GLY A 24 7.36 -7.89 -3.99
N PRO A 25 6.63 -6.78 -4.28
CA PRO A 25 7.09 -5.76 -5.21
C PRO A 25 8.51 -5.25 -4.90
N ILE A 26 8.76 -4.87 -3.65
CA ILE A 26 10.05 -4.31 -3.21
C ILE A 26 11.15 -5.36 -3.34
N GLY A 27 10.95 -6.58 -2.81
CA GLY A 27 11.96 -7.63 -2.86
C GLY A 27 12.29 -8.11 -4.28
N ILE A 28 11.30 -8.18 -5.18
CA ILE A 28 11.53 -8.47 -6.61
C ILE A 28 12.41 -7.39 -7.24
N VAL A 29 12.10 -6.12 -6.99
CA VAL A 29 12.86 -4.99 -7.56
C VAL A 29 14.28 -4.99 -7.01
N THR A 30 14.45 -5.02 -5.68
CA THR A 30 15.77 -5.04 -5.05
C THR A 30 16.63 -6.20 -5.57
N ALA A 31 16.05 -7.41 -5.69
CA ALA A 31 16.77 -8.59 -6.18
C ALA A 31 17.18 -8.47 -7.66
N LEU A 32 16.32 -7.89 -8.51
CA LEU A 32 16.61 -7.70 -9.92
C LEU A 32 17.64 -6.58 -10.16
N GLU A 33 17.58 -5.49 -9.39
CA GLU A 33 18.56 -4.40 -9.43
C GLU A 33 19.95 -4.88 -8.99
N LEU A 34 20.04 -5.61 -7.89
CA LEU A 34 21.31 -6.21 -7.43
C LEU A 34 21.88 -7.16 -8.48
N ALA A 35 21.06 -8.05 -9.02
CA ALA A 35 21.52 -8.99 -10.04
C ALA A 35 21.96 -8.29 -11.34
N ALA A 36 21.30 -7.19 -11.72
CA ALA A 36 21.72 -6.35 -12.85
C ALA A 36 23.08 -5.67 -12.64
N SER A 37 23.46 -5.43 -11.38
CA SER A 37 24.77 -4.93 -10.97
C SER A 37 25.83 -6.04 -10.80
N GLY A 38 25.52 -7.29 -11.21
CA GLY A 38 26.47 -8.41 -11.16
C GLY A 38 26.52 -9.16 -9.81
N VAL A 39 25.72 -8.79 -8.83
CA VAL A 39 25.66 -9.44 -7.51
C VAL A 39 24.95 -10.79 -7.61
N GLN A 40 25.47 -11.83 -6.95
CA GLN A 40 24.77 -13.12 -6.82
C GLN A 40 23.66 -13.01 -5.78
N VAL A 41 22.42 -13.26 -6.19
CA VAL A 41 21.25 -13.05 -5.35
C VAL A 41 20.42 -14.33 -5.22
N VAL A 42 20.07 -14.66 -3.99
CA VAL A 42 19.02 -15.63 -3.69
C VAL A 42 17.78 -14.89 -3.19
N LEU A 43 16.68 -14.99 -3.92
CA LEU A 43 15.37 -14.47 -3.54
C LEU A 43 14.52 -15.60 -2.97
N ILE A 44 14.02 -15.43 -1.74
CA ILE A 44 13.27 -16.46 -1.00
C ILE A 44 11.81 -16.02 -0.88
N GLU A 45 10.88 -16.92 -1.23
CA GLU A 45 9.44 -16.69 -1.08
C GLU A 45 8.77 -17.88 -0.39
N GLY A 46 8.06 -17.60 0.73
CA GLY A 46 7.36 -18.62 1.50
C GLY A 46 6.13 -19.20 0.78
N GLY A 47 5.56 -18.47 -0.16
CA GLY A 47 4.47 -18.92 -1.00
C GLY A 47 4.94 -19.51 -2.34
N ALA A 48 3.96 -19.88 -3.19
CA ALA A 48 4.20 -20.39 -4.53
C ALA A 48 3.98 -19.30 -5.61
N GLN A 49 4.13 -19.69 -6.90
CA GLN A 49 3.80 -18.83 -8.06
C GLN A 49 2.31 -18.42 -8.09
N ARG A 50 1.44 -19.26 -7.57
CA ARG A 50 0.00 -19.02 -7.38
C ARG A 50 -0.34 -19.13 -5.90
N LEU A 51 -1.52 -18.64 -5.54
CA LEU A 51 -1.99 -18.77 -4.15
C LEU A 51 -2.02 -20.23 -3.71
N ASP A 52 -1.27 -20.51 -2.66
CA ASP A 52 -1.33 -21.74 -1.88
C ASP A 52 -2.02 -21.43 -0.55
N ARG A 53 -3.09 -22.18 -0.23
CA ARG A 53 -3.88 -21.93 0.99
C ARG A 53 -3.10 -22.25 2.26
N ALA A 54 -2.32 -23.32 2.25
CA ALA A 54 -1.52 -23.70 3.41
C ALA A 54 -0.41 -22.67 3.70
N ALA A 55 0.30 -22.21 2.64
CA ALA A 55 1.25 -21.12 2.78
C ALA A 55 0.58 -19.81 3.23
N GLN A 56 -0.64 -19.50 2.76
CA GLN A 56 -1.37 -18.30 3.17
C GLN A 56 -1.76 -18.33 4.65
N GLN A 57 -2.09 -19.51 5.21
CA GLN A 57 -2.41 -19.67 6.63
C GLN A 57 -1.26 -19.31 7.58
N LEU A 58 0.00 -19.36 7.11
CA LEU A 58 1.14 -18.89 7.89
C LEU A 58 1.10 -17.39 8.19
N ALA A 59 0.37 -16.60 7.38
CA ALA A 59 0.20 -15.16 7.57
C ALA A 59 -1.04 -14.79 8.39
N GLU A 60 -1.74 -15.75 8.97
CA GLU A 60 -2.87 -15.45 9.86
C GLU A 60 -2.38 -14.84 11.16
N PHE A 61 -3.09 -13.82 11.63
CA PHE A 61 -2.78 -13.11 12.86
C PHE A 61 -4.05 -12.74 13.62
N ASP A 62 -3.90 -12.48 14.92
CA ASP A 62 -4.98 -12.01 15.75
C ASP A 62 -5.21 -10.51 15.55
N SER A 63 -6.38 -10.16 15.03
CA SER A 63 -6.84 -8.79 14.81
C SER A 63 -8.08 -8.43 15.65
N ARG A 64 -8.45 -9.31 16.60
CA ARG A 64 -9.68 -9.20 17.40
C ARG A 64 -9.38 -8.48 18.71
N HIS A 65 -9.58 -7.15 18.70
CA HIS A 65 -9.65 -6.33 19.91
C HIS A 65 -10.84 -5.39 19.79
N ASP A 66 -11.58 -5.20 20.86
CA ASP A 66 -12.83 -4.46 20.88
C ASP A 66 -12.66 -3.00 20.40
N ASP A 67 -11.48 -2.40 20.62
CA ASP A 67 -11.18 -1.01 20.27
C ASP A 67 -10.27 -0.85 19.05
N TYR A 68 -9.78 -1.94 18.44
CA TYR A 68 -8.80 -1.88 17.35
C TYR A 68 -9.30 -2.50 16.07
N PHE A 69 -9.09 -1.80 14.97
CA PHE A 69 -9.64 -2.15 13.66
C PHE A 69 -8.56 -2.67 12.74
N HIS A 70 -8.62 -3.93 12.38
CA HIS A 70 -7.75 -4.47 11.35
C HIS A 70 -8.49 -5.44 10.45
N SER A 71 -8.32 -5.27 9.13
CA SER A 71 -8.86 -6.21 8.15
C SER A 71 -8.14 -7.56 8.26
N ARG A 72 -8.85 -8.65 7.94
CA ARG A 72 -8.30 -10.01 7.98
C ARG A 72 -7.04 -10.13 7.13
N SER A 73 -6.08 -10.95 7.57
CA SER A 73 -4.80 -11.18 6.90
C SER A 73 -4.93 -11.52 5.41
N GLY A 74 -5.89 -12.36 5.04
CA GLY A 74 -6.13 -12.74 3.64
C GLY A 74 -6.53 -11.60 2.71
N LEU A 75 -6.89 -10.41 3.25
CA LEU A 75 -7.19 -9.20 2.49
C LEU A 75 -6.00 -8.25 2.42
N THR A 76 -5.13 -8.26 3.43
CA THR A 76 -4.05 -7.27 3.63
C THR A 76 -2.65 -7.83 3.38
N VAL A 77 -2.49 -9.15 3.43
CA VAL A 77 -1.22 -9.86 3.21
C VAL A 77 -1.41 -10.97 2.19
N ARG A 78 -0.46 -11.14 1.28
CA ARG A 78 -0.47 -12.23 0.30
C ARG A 78 0.88 -12.94 0.25
N ARG A 79 0.87 -14.23 0.58
CA ARG A 79 2.06 -15.10 0.49
C ARG A 79 2.07 -15.82 -0.86
N GLN A 80 2.68 -15.18 -1.83
CA GLN A 80 2.94 -15.71 -3.17
C GLN A 80 3.95 -14.82 -3.90
N VAL A 81 4.57 -15.30 -4.95
CA VAL A 81 5.43 -14.48 -5.82
C VAL A 81 4.64 -13.28 -6.36
N GLY A 82 5.16 -12.07 -6.12
CA GLY A 82 4.50 -10.80 -6.38
C GLY A 82 3.80 -10.21 -5.15
N GLY A 83 3.72 -10.96 -4.05
CA GLY A 83 3.16 -10.48 -2.78
C GLY A 83 1.78 -9.88 -2.94
N THR A 84 1.49 -8.85 -2.15
CA THR A 84 0.19 -8.15 -2.11
C THR A 84 -0.16 -7.41 -3.41
N SER A 85 0.79 -7.23 -4.36
CA SER A 85 0.47 -6.74 -5.71
C SER A 85 -0.50 -7.68 -6.46
N ALA A 86 -0.68 -8.91 -6.03
CA ALA A 86 -1.71 -9.80 -6.56
C ALA A 86 -3.14 -9.33 -6.24
N LEU A 87 -3.32 -8.54 -5.18
CA LEU A 87 -4.60 -8.00 -4.70
C LEU A 87 -4.79 -6.52 -5.04
N TRP A 88 -3.73 -5.77 -5.28
CA TRP A 88 -3.78 -4.31 -5.35
C TRP A 88 -4.62 -3.77 -6.52
N GLY A 89 -5.11 -2.54 -6.38
CA GLY A 89 -5.76 -1.78 -7.45
C GLY A 89 -4.78 -1.18 -8.47
N GLY A 90 -3.47 -1.22 -8.21
CA GLY A 90 -2.42 -0.62 -9.04
C GLY A 90 -2.29 0.89 -8.90
N ARG A 91 -2.84 1.49 -7.85
CA ARG A 91 -2.71 2.92 -7.55
C ARG A 91 -1.30 3.24 -7.09
N CYS A 92 -0.64 4.17 -7.77
CA CYS A 92 0.70 4.67 -7.50
C CYS A 92 0.63 6.17 -7.22
N VAL A 93 1.17 6.57 -6.08
CA VAL A 93 1.26 7.97 -5.63
C VAL A 93 2.61 8.16 -4.97
N LYS A 94 3.24 9.32 -5.18
CA LYS A 94 4.46 9.68 -4.46
C LYS A 94 4.10 10.25 -3.09
N PHE A 95 5.01 10.14 -2.13
CA PHE A 95 4.96 10.97 -0.92
C PHE A 95 5.25 12.41 -1.29
N ASP A 96 4.62 13.34 -0.59
CA ASP A 96 4.85 14.75 -0.79
C ASP A 96 6.09 15.21 0.01
N ARG A 97 6.74 16.29 -0.42
CA ARG A 97 7.93 16.84 0.28
C ARG A 97 7.64 17.13 1.75
N ILE A 98 6.42 17.60 2.05
CA ILE A 98 5.96 17.89 3.42
C ILE A 98 5.95 16.66 4.33
N ASP A 99 5.82 15.44 3.78
CA ASP A 99 5.80 14.21 4.58
C ASP A 99 7.16 13.89 5.23
N PHE A 100 8.25 14.43 4.65
CA PHE A 100 9.63 14.27 5.15
C PHE A 100 10.05 15.43 6.07
N GLU A 101 9.25 16.49 6.15
CA GLU A 101 9.55 17.65 6.97
C GLU A 101 9.15 17.40 8.44
N HIS A 102 9.83 18.11 9.34
CA HIS A 102 9.42 18.16 10.73
C HIS A 102 8.10 18.93 10.85
N ARG A 103 7.06 18.28 11.36
CA ARG A 103 5.75 18.86 11.63
C ARG A 103 5.36 18.56 13.07
N LEU A 104 4.73 19.52 13.78
CA LEU A 104 4.27 19.32 15.15
C LEU A 104 3.35 18.10 15.27
N ILE A 105 2.48 17.87 14.29
CA ILE A 105 1.55 16.74 14.29
C ILE A 105 2.24 15.37 14.10
N THR A 106 3.48 15.33 13.60
CA THR A 106 4.31 14.13 13.42
C THR A 106 5.65 14.21 14.16
N GLU A 107 5.78 15.08 15.15
CA GLU A 107 7.02 15.33 15.90
C GLU A 107 7.64 14.05 16.46
N GLN A 108 6.83 13.09 16.88
CA GLN A 108 7.28 11.82 17.46
C GLN A 108 7.89 10.85 16.42
N ALA A 109 7.86 11.19 15.14
CA ALA A 109 8.34 10.30 14.06
C ALA A 109 9.17 11.09 13.02
N PRO A 110 10.33 11.68 13.42
CA PRO A 110 11.17 12.43 12.50
C PRO A 110 11.77 11.51 11.43
N TRP A 111 11.86 12.01 10.21
CA TRP A 111 12.57 11.37 9.12
C TRP A 111 14.07 11.67 9.21
N PRO A 112 14.96 10.66 9.16
CA PRO A 112 16.40 10.88 9.13
C PRO A 112 16.94 11.15 7.71
N ILE A 113 16.07 11.10 6.69
CA ILE A 113 16.36 11.44 5.29
C ILE A 113 15.32 12.44 4.78
N GLY A 114 15.71 13.24 3.79
CA GLY A 114 14.81 14.19 3.12
C GLY A 114 14.15 13.62 1.87
N TYR A 115 13.24 14.40 1.28
CA TYR A 115 12.63 14.08 -0.01
C TYR A 115 13.68 13.95 -1.12
N ASP A 116 14.72 14.80 -1.10
CA ASP A 116 15.80 14.83 -2.09
C ASP A 116 16.67 13.55 -2.08
N ASP A 117 16.68 12.80 -0.96
CA ASP A 117 17.35 11.50 -0.87
C ASP A 117 16.57 10.38 -1.60
N VAL A 118 15.31 10.62 -1.95
CA VAL A 118 14.41 9.63 -2.56
C VAL A 118 13.99 10.03 -3.96
N GLU A 119 13.85 11.34 -4.25
CA GLU A 119 13.40 11.87 -5.54
C GLU A 119 14.14 11.27 -6.75
N PRO A 120 15.50 11.10 -6.73
CA PRO A 120 16.23 10.51 -7.85
C PRO A 120 15.79 9.10 -8.24
N TYR A 121 15.16 8.38 -7.32
CA TYR A 121 14.72 7.00 -7.51
C TYR A 121 13.26 6.88 -7.95
N LEU A 122 12.48 7.98 -7.96
CA LEU A 122 11.04 7.94 -8.23
C LEU A 122 10.74 7.51 -9.66
N GLN A 123 11.52 7.96 -10.66
CA GLN A 123 11.29 7.52 -12.04
C GLN A 123 11.52 6.02 -12.19
N ARG A 124 12.61 5.48 -11.65
CA ARG A 124 12.87 4.04 -11.68
C ARG A 124 11.77 3.26 -10.94
N ALA A 125 11.28 3.79 -9.82
CA ALA A 125 10.16 3.19 -9.10
C ALA A 125 8.87 3.18 -9.94
N CYS A 126 8.60 4.24 -10.71
CA CYS A 126 7.48 4.30 -11.66
C CYS A 126 7.64 3.30 -12.80
N ASP A 127 8.85 3.13 -13.33
CA ASP A 127 9.18 2.16 -14.38
C ASP A 127 8.95 0.73 -13.87
N TRP A 128 9.45 0.40 -12.68
CA TRP A 128 9.20 -0.90 -12.03
C TRP A 128 7.71 -1.13 -11.73
N ALA A 129 7.00 -0.13 -11.26
CA ALA A 129 5.55 -0.23 -11.05
C ALA A 129 4.77 -0.28 -12.39
N ALA A 130 5.41 0.08 -13.50
CA ALA A 130 4.79 0.28 -14.80
C ALA A 130 3.64 1.30 -14.76
N CYS A 131 3.82 2.44 -14.06
CA CYS A 131 2.82 3.50 -13.93
C CYS A 131 3.16 4.77 -14.74
N GLY A 132 4.13 4.69 -15.67
CA GLY A 132 4.54 5.79 -16.57
C GLY A 132 5.54 6.74 -15.94
N ARG A 133 5.60 7.97 -16.43
CA ARG A 133 6.54 8.99 -15.95
C ARG A 133 6.26 9.37 -14.49
N ALA A 134 7.29 9.76 -13.73
CA ALA A 134 7.18 10.25 -12.36
C ALA A 134 6.64 11.70 -12.29
N VAL A 135 5.60 11.99 -13.05
CA VAL A 135 4.93 13.31 -13.11
C VAL A 135 3.58 13.18 -12.40
N PHE A 136 3.42 13.89 -11.28
CA PHE A 136 2.26 13.81 -10.40
C PHE A 136 1.49 15.13 -10.29
N ASN A 137 1.76 16.10 -11.16
CA ASN A 137 0.97 17.32 -11.29
C ASN A 137 0.42 17.42 -12.72
N ALA A 138 -0.86 17.75 -12.86
CA ALA A 138 -1.52 17.84 -14.16
C ALA A 138 -1.00 18.99 -15.00
N ARG A 139 -0.48 20.08 -14.39
CA ARG A 139 0.10 21.23 -15.10
C ARG A 139 1.38 20.86 -15.86
N ASP A 140 2.08 19.82 -15.40
CA ASP A 140 3.33 19.33 -16.01
C ASP A 140 3.06 18.29 -17.12
N ILE A 141 1.80 18.01 -17.44
CA ILE A 141 1.40 17.07 -18.50
C ILE A 141 0.65 17.86 -19.60
N PRO A 142 1.21 18.05 -20.80
CA PRO A 142 0.63 18.92 -21.82
C PRO A 142 -0.85 18.63 -22.13
N GLU A 143 -1.23 17.36 -22.20
CA GLU A 143 -2.60 16.94 -22.51
C GLU A 143 -3.61 17.25 -21.40
N LEU A 144 -3.15 17.54 -20.19
CA LEU A 144 -3.97 17.77 -18.99
C LEU A 144 -3.85 19.19 -18.44
N ALA A 145 -2.80 19.93 -18.81
CA ALA A 145 -2.41 21.20 -18.20
C ALA A 145 -3.47 22.30 -18.33
N HIS A 146 -4.25 22.28 -19.41
CA HIS A 146 -5.26 23.28 -19.73
C HIS A 146 -6.65 23.00 -19.12
N ARG A 147 -6.77 21.94 -18.32
CA ARG A 147 -8.04 21.50 -17.72
C ARG A 147 -7.97 21.57 -16.21
N ASP A 148 -9.03 22.04 -15.57
CA ASP A 148 -9.20 22.05 -14.12
C ASP A 148 -10.12 20.91 -13.68
N LEU A 149 -9.96 20.42 -12.46
CA LEU A 149 -10.88 19.43 -11.88
C LEU A 149 -12.31 19.99 -11.84
N VAL A 150 -12.44 21.24 -11.44
CA VAL A 150 -13.67 22.04 -11.54
C VAL A 150 -13.35 23.26 -12.36
N ALA A 151 -14.04 23.50 -13.47
CA ALA A 151 -13.73 24.58 -14.38
C ALA A 151 -13.70 25.94 -13.67
N GLY A 152 -12.58 26.64 -13.77
CA GLY A 152 -12.35 27.95 -13.18
C GLY A 152 -12.04 27.95 -11.68
N LEU A 153 -11.88 26.80 -11.04
CA LEU A 153 -11.41 26.72 -9.65
C LEU A 153 -9.88 26.85 -9.61
N PRO A 154 -9.32 27.95 -9.05
CA PRO A 154 -7.87 28.11 -8.96
C PRO A 154 -7.29 27.22 -7.86
N ASP A 155 -6.02 26.86 -7.97
CA ASP A 155 -5.27 26.31 -6.86
C ASP A 155 -4.98 27.40 -5.81
N GLY A 156 -4.91 27.00 -4.55
CA GLY A 156 -4.67 27.86 -3.38
C GLY A 156 -4.48 27.00 -2.14
N ALA A 157 -5.21 27.31 -1.06
CA ALA A 157 -5.25 26.46 0.14
C ALA A 157 -5.60 25.00 -0.18
N VAL A 158 -6.46 24.82 -1.19
CA VAL A 158 -6.76 23.52 -1.82
C VAL A 158 -6.18 23.50 -3.22
N ARG A 159 -5.46 22.45 -3.57
CA ARG A 159 -4.97 22.17 -4.91
C ARG A 159 -5.77 21.05 -5.54
N SER A 160 -6.03 21.16 -6.84
CA SER A 160 -6.82 20.19 -7.61
C SER A 160 -6.07 19.60 -8.81
N THR A 161 -4.80 19.94 -8.92
CA THR A 161 -3.90 19.56 -10.02
C THR A 161 -3.05 18.33 -9.71
N ASP A 162 -2.95 17.92 -8.43
CA ASP A 162 -2.18 16.76 -8.04
C ASP A 162 -2.84 15.46 -8.52
N LEU A 163 -2.02 14.56 -9.03
CA LEU A 163 -2.43 13.33 -9.69
C LEU A 163 -2.05 12.08 -8.89
N GLU A 164 -2.84 11.06 -9.09
CA GLU A 164 -2.45 9.67 -8.85
C GLU A 164 -2.45 8.90 -10.18
N ARG A 165 -1.64 7.85 -10.28
CA ARG A 165 -1.38 7.07 -11.49
C ARG A 165 -1.74 5.61 -11.30
N TRP A 166 -1.98 4.86 -12.39
CA TRP A 166 -2.34 3.44 -12.29
C TRP A 166 -1.40 2.52 -13.06
N ALA A 167 -0.93 1.50 -12.36
CA ALA A 167 -0.05 0.44 -12.84
C ALA A 167 -0.79 -0.73 -13.55
N LEU A 168 -2.12 -0.70 -13.66
CA LEU A 168 -2.88 -1.83 -14.21
C LEU A 168 -2.59 -2.09 -15.70
N PRO A 169 -2.43 -3.34 -16.10
CA PRO A 169 -2.77 -4.60 -15.38
C PRO A 169 -1.60 -5.23 -14.61
N THR A 170 -0.59 -4.47 -14.20
CA THR A 170 0.62 -5.00 -13.58
C THR A 170 0.31 -5.77 -12.29
N ARG A 171 0.81 -6.99 -12.23
CA ARG A 171 0.92 -7.85 -11.04
C ARG A 171 2.35 -8.34 -11.00
N PHE A 172 3.15 -7.96 -10.02
CA PHE A 172 4.61 -8.14 -10.04
C PHE A 172 5.03 -9.58 -10.33
N GLY A 173 4.48 -10.56 -9.66
CA GLY A 173 4.85 -11.97 -9.87
C GLY A 173 4.56 -12.48 -11.28
N ARG A 174 3.52 -11.98 -11.95
CA ARG A 174 3.19 -12.30 -13.33
C ARG A 174 4.02 -11.48 -14.32
N HIS A 175 4.13 -10.17 -14.04
CA HIS A 175 4.80 -9.20 -14.93
C HIS A 175 6.29 -9.52 -15.05
N TYR A 176 6.95 -9.74 -13.91
CA TYR A 176 8.40 -9.99 -13.85
C TYR A 176 8.79 -11.48 -13.91
N ARG A 177 7.85 -12.39 -14.17
CA ARG A 177 8.13 -13.83 -14.20
C ARG A 177 9.25 -14.21 -15.17
N LYS A 178 9.31 -13.56 -16.33
CA LYS A 178 10.36 -13.81 -17.33
C LYS A 178 11.72 -13.33 -16.84
N ALA A 179 11.78 -12.13 -16.24
CA ALA A 179 13.01 -11.59 -15.63
C ALA A 179 13.49 -12.51 -14.51
N LEU A 180 12.64 -12.84 -13.53
CA LEU A 180 12.98 -13.76 -12.43
C LEU A 180 13.52 -15.13 -12.87
N ARG A 181 13.16 -15.60 -14.07
CA ARG A 181 13.65 -16.88 -14.61
C ARG A 181 14.97 -16.75 -15.35
N ARG A 182 15.25 -15.60 -15.98
CA ARG A 182 16.31 -15.45 -16.99
C ARG A 182 17.48 -14.58 -16.53
N THR A 183 17.29 -13.71 -15.52
CA THR A 183 18.37 -12.86 -15.02
C THR A 183 19.49 -13.74 -14.48
N ALA A 184 20.70 -13.54 -15.01
CA ALA A 184 21.90 -14.19 -14.51
C ALA A 184 22.20 -13.73 -13.06
N GLY A 185 22.82 -14.58 -12.28
CA GLY A 185 23.10 -14.27 -10.87
C GLY A 185 21.88 -14.31 -9.93
N LEU A 186 20.65 -14.53 -10.44
CA LEU A 186 19.44 -14.58 -9.60
C LEU A 186 18.84 -15.98 -9.52
N THR A 187 18.68 -16.48 -8.31
CA THR A 187 17.90 -17.71 -8.03
C THR A 187 16.73 -17.39 -7.13
N LEU A 188 15.49 -17.65 -7.59
CA LEU A 188 14.26 -17.55 -6.79
C LEU A 188 13.90 -18.92 -6.22
N TRP A 189 13.78 -19.02 -4.91
CA TRP A 189 13.22 -20.17 -4.20
C TRP A 189 11.78 -19.91 -3.78
N THR A 190 10.85 -20.80 -4.13
CA THR A 190 9.42 -20.73 -3.76
C THR A 190 9.04 -21.85 -2.81
N GLY A 191 8.10 -21.58 -1.89
CA GLY A 191 7.71 -22.51 -0.82
C GLY A 191 8.77 -22.67 0.27
N LEU A 192 9.70 -21.72 0.37
CA LEU A 192 10.76 -21.68 1.36
C LEU A 192 10.57 -20.46 2.29
N THR A 193 10.22 -20.70 3.53
CA THR A 193 9.93 -19.66 4.53
C THR A 193 11.14 -19.45 5.44
N CYS A 194 11.65 -18.22 5.54
CA CYS A 194 12.58 -17.82 6.58
C CYS A 194 11.83 -17.76 7.92
N THR A 195 12.32 -18.52 8.90
CA THR A 195 11.69 -18.63 10.21
C THR A 195 12.50 -18.01 11.34
N GLU A 196 13.80 -17.77 11.14
CA GLU A 196 14.68 -17.14 12.11
C GLU A 196 15.89 -16.50 11.41
N ILE A 197 16.35 -15.36 11.91
CA ILE A 197 17.63 -14.73 11.59
C ILE A 197 18.56 -15.03 12.75
N VAL A 198 19.58 -15.83 12.54
CA VAL A 198 20.57 -16.18 13.55
C VAL A 198 21.76 -15.24 13.43
N THR A 199 22.08 -14.54 14.51
CA THR A 199 23.31 -13.74 14.59
C THR A 199 24.45 -14.53 15.18
N GLU A 200 25.68 -14.07 14.97
CA GLU A 200 26.85 -14.53 15.72
C GLU A 200 26.61 -14.37 17.24
N PRO A 201 27.28 -15.15 18.11
CA PRO A 201 27.08 -15.05 19.54
C PRO A 201 27.31 -13.64 20.12
N ALA A 202 28.22 -12.86 19.52
CA ALA A 202 28.44 -11.46 19.86
C ALA A 202 27.32 -10.52 19.39
N GLY A 203 26.36 -11.01 18.62
CA GLY A 203 25.17 -10.27 18.19
C GLY A 203 25.36 -9.26 17.05
N GLY A 204 26.59 -8.90 16.72
CA GLY A 204 26.89 -7.77 15.82
C GLY A 204 26.74 -8.04 14.32
N ARG A 205 26.51 -9.30 13.89
CA ARG A 205 26.36 -9.69 12.49
C ARG A 205 25.47 -10.92 12.35
N VAL A 206 24.82 -11.06 11.18
CA VAL A 206 24.06 -12.28 10.85
C VAL A 206 25.03 -13.42 10.49
N ASP A 207 24.84 -14.57 11.10
CA ASP A 207 25.53 -15.82 10.76
C ASP A 207 24.80 -16.53 9.61
N HIS A 208 23.47 -16.77 9.76
CA HIS A 208 22.65 -17.39 8.72
C HIS A 208 21.16 -17.15 8.95
N LEU A 209 20.36 -17.40 7.90
CA LEU A 209 18.90 -17.55 8.02
C LEU A 209 18.54 -19.03 8.18
N VAL A 210 17.62 -19.32 9.09
CA VAL A 210 16.93 -20.62 9.15
C VAL A 210 15.74 -20.59 8.20
N VAL A 211 15.71 -21.53 7.27
CA VAL A 211 14.61 -21.65 6.29
C VAL A 211 13.93 -23.00 6.38
N LYS A 212 12.61 -23.00 6.23
CA LYS A 212 11.79 -24.22 6.29
C LYS A 212 10.80 -24.31 5.13
N THR A 213 10.52 -25.52 4.71
CA THR A 213 9.39 -25.83 3.81
C THR A 213 8.19 -26.31 4.63
N LEU A 214 6.97 -26.16 4.10
CA LEU A 214 5.76 -26.70 4.76
C LEU A 214 5.82 -28.21 5.01
N PRO A 215 6.37 -29.05 4.11
CA PRO A 215 6.58 -30.47 4.40
C PRO A 215 7.60 -30.77 5.52
N GLY A 216 8.26 -29.76 6.08
CA GLY A 216 9.12 -29.90 7.26
C GLY A 216 10.64 -29.98 6.98
N ALA A 217 11.11 -29.90 5.74
CA ALA A 217 12.54 -29.78 5.46
C ALA A 217 13.06 -28.44 6.00
N GLN A 218 14.17 -28.47 6.74
CA GLN A 218 14.87 -27.32 7.32
C GLN A 218 16.31 -27.27 6.81
N GLY A 219 16.83 -26.06 6.59
CA GLY A 219 18.21 -25.78 6.22
C GLY A 219 18.57 -24.33 6.46
N LYS A 220 19.67 -23.89 5.85
CA LYS A 220 20.27 -22.57 6.09
C LYS A 220 20.48 -21.80 4.80
N VAL A 221 20.44 -20.46 4.91
CA VAL A 221 20.95 -19.56 3.88
C VAL A 221 22.06 -18.70 4.48
N VAL A 222 23.23 -18.74 3.87
CA VAL A 222 24.41 -17.98 4.27
C VAL A 222 24.72 -16.94 3.20
N ALA A 223 24.83 -15.70 3.60
CA ALA A 223 25.13 -14.58 2.70
C ALA A 223 26.02 -13.54 3.38
N THR A 224 26.60 -12.63 2.59
CA THR A 224 27.28 -11.46 3.12
C THR A 224 26.28 -10.45 3.67
N ASP A 225 25.19 -10.21 2.93
CA ASP A 225 24.11 -9.32 3.33
C ASP A 225 22.73 -9.99 3.18
N TYR A 226 21.83 -9.56 4.03
CA TYR A 226 20.47 -10.08 4.13
C TYR A 226 19.47 -8.93 4.05
N VAL A 227 18.52 -9.02 3.12
CA VAL A 227 17.47 -8.00 2.92
C VAL A 227 16.11 -8.60 3.24
N ILE A 228 15.45 -8.09 4.27
CA ILE A 228 14.13 -8.52 4.70
C ILE A 228 13.08 -7.66 3.96
N ALA A 229 12.43 -8.26 2.97
CA ALA A 229 11.43 -7.63 2.09
C ALA A 229 10.05 -8.29 2.19
N THR A 230 9.71 -8.81 3.37
CA THR A 230 8.50 -9.61 3.63
C THR A 230 7.23 -8.79 3.85
N GLY A 231 7.30 -7.46 3.66
CA GLY A 231 6.20 -6.52 3.91
C GLY A 231 6.09 -6.10 5.37
N GLY A 232 5.20 -5.16 5.67
CA GLY A 232 5.18 -4.45 6.95
C GLY A 232 5.05 -5.36 8.18
N LEU A 233 4.09 -6.27 8.18
CA LEU A 233 3.83 -7.14 9.34
C LEU A 233 4.82 -8.30 9.46
N GLU A 234 5.10 -9.00 8.36
CA GLU A 234 5.95 -10.19 8.40
C GLU A 234 7.44 -9.83 8.61
N ALA A 235 7.90 -8.64 8.17
CA ALA A 235 9.25 -8.16 8.50
C ALA A 235 9.40 -7.96 10.01
N THR A 236 8.44 -7.30 10.62
CA THR A 236 8.38 -7.07 12.07
C THR A 236 8.31 -8.38 12.84
N ARG A 237 7.44 -9.32 12.39
CA ARG A 237 7.32 -10.65 12.99
C ARG A 237 8.66 -11.40 13.00
N LEU A 238 9.37 -11.38 11.86
CA LEU A 238 10.64 -12.09 11.73
C LEU A 238 11.71 -11.49 12.64
N LEU A 239 11.82 -10.16 12.71
CA LEU A 239 12.76 -9.48 13.60
C LEU A 239 12.45 -9.74 15.07
N LEU A 240 11.17 -9.68 15.49
CA LEU A 240 10.72 -9.98 16.86
C LEU A 240 10.97 -11.45 17.25
N ALA A 241 10.78 -12.39 16.31
CA ALA A 241 10.96 -13.82 16.55
C ALA A 241 12.42 -14.27 16.53
N SER A 242 13.34 -13.40 16.09
CA SER A 242 14.78 -13.67 16.00
C SER A 242 15.48 -13.10 17.24
N ASP A 243 15.12 -13.61 18.42
CA ASP A 243 15.50 -13.07 19.73
C ASP A 243 16.61 -13.86 20.46
N ARG A 244 17.20 -14.88 19.80
CA ARG A 244 18.17 -15.80 20.40
C ARG A 244 19.34 -15.10 21.12
N HIS A 245 19.93 -14.08 20.49
CA HIS A 245 21.03 -13.28 21.04
C HIS A 245 20.65 -11.80 21.28
N HIS A 246 19.40 -11.44 20.99
CA HIS A 246 18.87 -10.09 21.10
C HIS A 246 17.50 -10.12 21.80
N PRO A 247 17.46 -10.15 23.14
CA PRO A 247 16.21 -10.15 23.88
C PRO A 247 15.26 -9.04 23.42
N GLY A 248 14.05 -9.42 23.01
CA GLY A 248 13.05 -8.49 22.46
C GLY A 248 13.15 -8.26 20.94
N GLY A 249 14.06 -8.94 20.23
CA GLY A 249 14.19 -8.90 18.76
C GLY A 249 15.32 -8.03 18.23
N LEU A 250 15.62 -8.20 16.94
CA LEU A 250 16.73 -7.53 16.26
C LEU A 250 16.43 -6.05 16.03
N GLY A 251 17.39 -5.16 16.35
CA GLY A 251 17.24 -3.71 16.20
C GLY A 251 16.34 -3.05 17.24
N ASN A 252 16.03 -3.72 18.35
CA ASN A 252 15.07 -3.26 19.35
C ASN A 252 15.69 -2.59 20.59
N ALA A 253 16.91 -2.06 20.50
CA ALA A 253 17.59 -1.43 21.63
C ALA A 253 16.79 -0.27 22.27
N GLY A 254 16.04 0.48 21.46
CA GLY A 254 15.17 1.58 21.91
C GLY A 254 13.72 1.16 22.23
N GLY A 255 13.35 -0.13 22.07
CA GLY A 255 11.95 -0.59 22.29
C GLY A 255 10.99 -0.22 21.17
N HIS A 256 11.48 0.18 19.99
CA HIS A 256 10.65 0.68 18.88
C HIS A 256 10.17 -0.43 17.92
N LEU A 257 10.77 -1.61 17.95
CA LEU A 257 10.38 -2.71 17.07
C LEU A 257 8.92 -3.14 17.34
N GLY A 258 8.11 -3.08 16.30
CA GLY A 258 6.68 -3.36 16.37
C GLY A 258 5.81 -2.18 16.78
N ARG A 259 6.37 -1.05 17.25
CA ARG A 259 5.62 0.17 17.62
C ARG A 259 5.32 1.04 16.39
N TRP A 260 4.52 2.08 16.58
CA TRP A 260 4.20 3.08 15.56
C TRP A 260 3.48 2.49 14.34
N TYR A 261 2.67 1.48 14.54
CA TYR A 261 1.96 0.83 13.46
C TYR A 261 0.93 1.78 12.85
N MET A 262 1.09 2.07 11.56
CA MET A 262 0.24 2.98 10.81
C MET A 262 -0.39 2.29 9.60
N ALA A 263 -1.53 2.85 9.18
CA ALA A 263 -2.20 2.60 7.90
C ALA A 263 -2.62 3.94 7.29
N HIS A 264 -3.91 4.14 6.99
CA HIS A 264 -4.49 5.42 6.61
C HIS A 264 -5.80 5.64 7.35
N VAL A 265 -6.17 6.92 7.51
CA VAL A 265 -7.52 7.32 7.91
C VAL A 265 -8.36 7.46 6.65
N GLU A 266 -9.48 6.75 6.59
CA GLU A 266 -10.39 6.80 5.46
C GLU A 266 -11.82 7.10 5.92
N GLY A 267 -12.59 7.82 5.08
CA GLY A 267 -13.99 8.09 5.40
C GLY A 267 -14.77 8.67 4.24
N ARG A 268 -16.10 8.61 4.38
CA ARG A 268 -17.07 9.22 3.47
C ARG A 268 -18.10 9.96 4.30
N VAL A 269 -17.74 11.14 4.75
CA VAL A 269 -18.51 11.92 5.73
C VAL A 269 -19.21 13.11 5.10
N ALA A 270 -18.92 13.38 3.81
CA ALA A 270 -19.44 14.55 3.12
C ALA A 270 -19.64 14.27 1.62
N ARG A 271 -20.46 15.07 1.00
CA ARG A 271 -20.62 15.18 -0.45
C ARG A 271 -20.43 16.63 -0.87
N VAL A 272 -20.05 16.83 -2.12
CA VAL A 272 -19.92 18.15 -2.73
C VAL A 272 -21.05 18.38 -3.74
N GLN A 273 -21.63 19.57 -3.71
CA GLN A 273 -22.52 20.12 -4.73
C GLN A 273 -21.74 21.17 -5.51
N PHE A 274 -21.42 20.90 -6.78
CA PHE A 274 -20.77 21.89 -7.64
C PHE A 274 -21.78 22.84 -8.28
N SER A 275 -21.35 24.10 -8.47
CA SER A 275 -22.14 25.14 -9.17
C SER A 275 -22.07 25.02 -10.69
N THR A 276 -21.16 24.19 -11.22
CA THR A 276 -20.97 23.94 -12.65
C THR A 276 -21.05 22.46 -12.98
N ASP A 277 -21.45 22.14 -14.19
CA ASP A 277 -21.45 20.79 -14.73
C ASP A 277 -20.12 20.40 -15.39
N ARG A 278 -19.17 21.35 -15.55
CA ARG A 278 -17.83 21.14 -16.09
C ARG A 278 -16.87 20.66 -15.02
N VAL A 279 -17.05 19.40 -14.61
CA VAL A 279 -16.28 18.72 -13.57
C VAL A 279 -15.61 17.47 -14.14
N ILE A 280 -14.32 17.28 -13.86
CA ILE A 280 -13.60 16.05 -14.18
C ILE A 280 -13.81 15.06 -13.02
N HIS A 281 -14.86 14.26 -13.11
CA HIS A 281 -15.28 13.35 -12.05
C HIS A 281 -14.64 11.95 -12.11
N GLY A 282 -13.80 11.67 -13.14
CA GLY A 282 -13.30 10.33 -13.41
C GLY A 282 -11.80 10.24 -13.70
N TYR A 283 -11.44 9.17 -14.39
CA TYR A 283 -10.07 8.96 -14.85
C TYR A 283 -9.81 9.69 -16.16
N GLU A 284 -8.63 10.30 -16.25
CA GLU A 284 -8.05 10.84 -17.48
C GLU A 284 -6.94 9.89 -17.96
N ARG A 285 -6.34 10.20 -19.10
CA ARG A 285 -5.16 9.48 -19.61
C ARG A 285 -4.10 10.51 -20.01
N ASP A 286 -2.87 10.25 -19.62
CA ASP A 286 -1.72 11.03 -20.09
C ASP A 286 -1.25 10.59 -21.49
N GLY A 287 -0.24 11.28 -22.03
CA GLY A 287 0.35 10.99 -23.34
C GLY A 287 0.91 9.56 -23.46
N ASP A 288 1.33 8.93 -22.36
CA ASP A 288 1.79 7.53 -22.32
C ASP A 288 0.62 6.54 -22.23
N GLY A 289 -0.61 7.05 -22.22
CA GLY A 289 -1.83 6.27 -22.10
C GLY A 289 -2.05 5.70 -20.71
N VAL A 290 -1.34 6.17 -19.70
CA VAL A 290 -1.53 5.79 -18.30
C VAL A 290 -2.77 6.45 -17.75
N TYR A 291 -3.58 5.70 -17.02
CA TYR A 291 -4.72 6.28 -16.32
C TYR A 291 -4.26 7.11 -15.14
N VAL A 292 -4.78 8.32 -15.02
CA VAL A 292 -4.55 9.26 -13.92
C VAL A 292 -5.87 9.76 -13.38
N ARG A 293 -5.88 10.29 -12.14
CA ARG A 293 -7.03 10.95 -11.54
C ARG A 293 -6.57 12.14 -10.73
N ARG A 294 -7.28 13.26 -10.84
CA ARG A 294 -7.11 14.45 -10.02
C ARG A 294 -7.67 14.24 -8.63
N ARG A 295 -7.08 14.94 -7.67
CA ARG A 295 -7.48 14.90 -6.28
C ARG A 295 -7.48 16.31 -5.71
N PHE A 296 -8.28 16.54 -4.69
CA PHE A 296 -8.07 17.68 -3.80
C PHE A 296 -6.95 17.31 -2.84
N THR A 297 -5.95 18.14 -2.77
CA THR A 297 -4.83 18.10 -1.84
C THR A 297 -4.66 19.49 -1.21
N PHE A 298 -3.75 19.65 -0.26
CA PHE A 298 -3.64 20.88 0.49
C PHE A 298 -2.28 21.54 0.25
N ASP A 299 -2.27 22.87 0.37
CA ASP A 299 -1.03 23.63 0.32
C ASP A 299 -0.13 23.23 1.51
N PRO A 300 1.20 23.03 1.30
CA PRO A 300 2.12 22.65 2.37
C PRO A 300 2.20 23.67 3.51
N GLY A 301 2.04 24.98 3.23
CA GLY A 301 1.98 26.04 4.25
C GLY A 301 0.78 25.82 5.18
N LEU A 302 -0.39 25.60 4.59
CA LEU A 302 -1.59 25.28 5.36
C LEU A 302 -1.41 24.03 6.24
N LEU A 303 -0.79 22.95 5.72
CA LEU A 303 -0.57 21.74 6.51
C LEU A 303 0.32 21.98 7.74
N ARG A 304 1.30 22.89 7.63
CA ARG A 304 2.14 23.28 8.76
C ARG A 304 1.37 24.13 9.79
N GLU A 305 0.59 25.10 9.31
CA GLU A 305 -0.12 26.06 10.14
C GLU A 305 -1.37 25.47 10.83
N ALA A 306 -2.16 24.71 10.07
CA ALA A 306 -3.42 24.15 10.58
C ALA A 306 -3.24 22.93 11.50
N GLY A 307 -2.02 22.41 11.64
CA GLY A 307 -1.76 21.23 12.47
C GLY A 307 -2.59 20.01 12.06
N MET A 308 -2.88 19.86 10.75
CA MET A 308 -3.64 18.73 10.23
C MET A 308 -2.74 17.72 9.50
N SER A 309 -3.16 16.46 9.48
CA SER A 309 -2.47 15.40 8.74
C SER A 309 -2.57 15.63 7.24
N ASN A 310 -1.56 15.17 6.49
CA ASN A 310 -1.60 15.22 5.02
C ASN A 310 -2.73 14.32 4.49
N ALA A 311 -3.52 14.83 3.56
CA ALA A 311 -4.68 14.13 3.04
C ALA A 311 -4.90 14.39 1.54
N ALA A 312 -5.54 13.42 0.90
CA ALA A 312 -6.07 13.57 -0.44
C ALA A 312 -7.55 13.18 -0.47
N ILE A 313 -8.35 13.96 -1.18
CA ILE A 313 -9.79 13.76 -1.26
C ILE A 313 -10.17 13.72 -2.74
N TRP A 314 -11.04 12.78 -3.09
CA TRP A 314 -11.50 12.63 -4.48
C TRP A 314 -12.97 12.27 -4.57
N LEU A 315 -13.52 12.51 -5.74
CA LEU A 315 -14.90 12.19 -6.06
C LEU A 315 -15.08 10.68 -6.22
N VAL A 316 -16.14 10.13 -5.69
CA VAL A 316 -16.51 8.72 -5.85
C VAL A 316 -17.99 8.57 -6.18
N ASN A 317 -18.34 7.45 -6.81
CA ASN A 317 -19.72 7.07 -6.98
C ASN A 317 -20.41 6.89 -5.62
N PRO A 318 -21.72 7.13 -5.52
CA PRO A 318 -22.48 6.71 -4.35
C PRO A 318 -22.37 5.20 -4.11
N PRO A 319 -22.66 4.70 -2.90
CA PRO A 319 -22.62 3.27 -2.61
C PRO A 319 -23.48 2.49 -3.59
N ILE A 320 -22.88 1.60 -4.37
CA ILE A 320 -23.61 0.84 -5.40
C ILE A 320 -24.66 -0.10 -4.81
N SER A 321 -24.54 -0.43 -3.54
CA SER A 321 -25.47 -1.28 -2.79
C SER A 321 -26.76 -0.55 -2.36
N ASP A 322 -26.78 0.80 -2.43
CA ASP A 322 -27.95 1.58 -2.09
C ASP A 322 -28.69 2.03 -3.38
N PRO A 323 -29.85 1.44 -3.71
CA PRO A 323 -30.57 1.78 -4.93
C PRO A 323 -31.13 3.22 -4.97
N SER A 324 -31.08 3.98 -3.87
CA SER A 324 -31.54 5.38 -3.83
C SER A 324 -30.74 6.30 -4.76
N HIS A 325 -29.54 5.87 -5.22
CA HIS A 325 -28.75 6.58 -6.22
C HIS A 325 -29.45 6.69 -7.60
N GLY A 326 -30.52 5.93 -7.87
CA GLY A 326 -31.32 6.00 -9.09
C GLY A 326 -30.64 5.55 -10.39
N SER A 327 -29.36 5.16 -10.36
CA SER A 327 -28.59 4.81 -11.55
C SER A 327 -28.76 3.35 -11.96
N GLY A 328 -29.14 3.11 -13.21
CA GLY A 328 -29.20 1.78 -13.80
C GLY A 328 -27.81 1.13 -13.88
N ILE A 329 -26.78 1.92 -14.22
CA ILE A 329 -25.38 1.47 -14.30
C ILE A 329 -24.88 0.94 -12.96
N LEU A 330 -25.03 1.72 -11.88
CA LEU A 330 -24.57 1.32 -10.54
C LEU A 330 -25.35 0.10 -10.04
N SER A 331 -26.65 0.05 -10.31
CA SER A 331 -27.53 -1.10 -10.00
C SER A 331 -27.09 -2.36 -10.74
N GLY A 332 -26.80 -2.27 -12.04
CA GLY A 332 -26.29 -3.38 -12.85
C GLY A 332 -24.95 -3.92 -12.34
N VAL A 333 -24.04 -3.03 -11.98
CA VAL A 333 -22.75 -3.40 -11.36
C VAL A 333 -22.98 -4.12 -10.03
N TYR A 334 -23.84 -3.58 -9.16
CA TYR A 334 -24.16 -4.20 -7.87
C TYR A 334 -24.70 -5.62 -8.03
N LEU A 335 -25.74 -5.80 -8.85
CA LEU A 335 -26.34 -7.12 -9.10
C LEU A 335 -25.34 -8.10 -9.71
N THR A 336 -24.45 -7.63 -10.59
CA THR A 336 -23.36 -8.45 -11.14
C THR A 336 -22.40 -8.89 -10.05
N LEU A 337 -22.02 -8.00 -9.13
CA LEU A 337 -21.04 -8.31 -8.07
C LEU A 337 -21.57 -9.25 -6.98
N ILE A 338 -22.86 -9.18 -6.67
CA ILE A 338 -23.49 -10.12 -5.71
C ILE A 338 -23.77 -11.48 -6.34
N SER A 339 -23.83 -11.58 -7.68
CA SER A 339 -24.04 -12.83 -8.41
C SER A 339 -22.78 -13.74 -8.35
N PRO A 340 -22.91 -15.04 -8.73
CA PRO A 340 -21.77 -15.94 -8.87
C PRO A 340 -20.66 -15.39 -9.78
N LEU A 341 -21.01 -14.63 -10.83
CA LEU A 341 -20.07 -14.00 -11.76
C LEU A 341 -19.13 -13.01 -11.06
N GLY A 342 -19.61 -12.29 -10.05
CA GLY A 342 -18.82 -11.33 -9.29
C GLY A 342 -17.56 -11.93 -8.66
N ARG A 343 -17.56 -13.23 -8.34
CA ARG A 343 -16.39 -13.93 -7.78
C ARG A 343 -15.21 -14.00 -8.75
N PHE A 344 -15.50 -13.99 -10.05
CA PHE A 344 -14.48 -14.04 -11.12
C PHE A 344 -14.02 -12.65 -11.55
N LEU A 345 -14.83 -11.62 -11.34
CA LEU A 345 -14.57 -10.27 -11.84
C LEU A 345 -13.67 -9.45 -10.91
N LEU A 346 -13.85 -9.57 -9.59
CA LEU A 346 -13.13 -8.79 -8.59
C LEU A 346 -12.55 -9.67 -7.47
N ALA A 347 -11.41 -9.21 -6.92
CA ALA A 347 -10.86 -9.78 -5.70
C ALA A 347 -11.88 -9.67 -4.55
N ALA A 348 -11.91 -10.68 -3.67
CA ALA A 348 -12.88 -10.78 -2.58
C ALA A 348 -12.95 -9.50 -1.72
N ALA A 349 -11.80 -8.91 -1.37
CA ALA A 349 -11.73 -7.68 -0.59
C ALA A 349 -12.46 -6.51 -1.25
N ILE A 350 -12.23 -6.30 -2.56
CA ILE A 350 -12.86 -5.21 -3.31
C ILE A 350 -14.37 -5.48 -3.43
N ARG A 351 -14.75 -6.71 -3.72
CA ARG A 351 -16.16 -7.10 -3.83
C ARG A 351 -16.90 -6.89 -2.51
N GLU A 352 -16.38 -7.41 -1.40
CA GLU A 352 -16.97 -7.23 -0.07
C GLU A 352 -17.11 -5.76 0.31
N ALA A 353 -16.08 -4.95 0.02
CA ALA A 353 -16.10 -3.52 0.29
C ALA A 353 -17.23 -2.76 -0.44
N HIS A 354 -17.71 -3.27 -1.56
CA HIS A 354 -18.75 -2.62 -2.36
C HIS A 354 -20.14 -3.27 -2.25
N THR A 355 -20.21 -4.53 -1.80
CA THR A 355 -21.50 -5.27 -1.78
C THR A 355 -22.06 -5.50 -0.39
N LYS A 356 -21.25 -5.35 0.68
CA LYS A 356 -21.70 -5.56 2.05
C LYS A 356 -22.67 -4.46 2.47
N THR A 357 -23.85 -4.84 2.93
CA THR A 357 -24.89 -3.97 3.48
C THR A 357 -25.29 -4.45 4.86
N ASP A 358 -25.88 -3.58 5.65
CA ASP A 358 -26.39 -3.92 6.99
C ASP A 358 -27.79 -4.57 6.95
N GLY A 359 -28.35 -4.80 5.76
CA GLY A 359 -29.64 -5.42 5.54
C GLY A 359 -29.71 -6.25 4.24
N PRO A 360 -30.85 -6.87 3.95
CA PRO A 360 -31.02 -7.68 2.75
C PRO A 360 -30.92 -6.82 1.48
N PRO A 361 -30.39 -7.38 0.37
CA PRO A 361 -30.30 -6.66 -0.90
C PRO A 361 -31.68 -6.26 -1.42
N ARG A 362 -31.89 -4.97 -1.74
CA ARG A 362 -33.14 -4.44 -2.31
C ARG A 362 -33.20 -4.66 -3.83
N ILE A 363 -33.22 -5.92 -4.27
CA ILE A 363 -33.06 -6.35 -5.68
C ILE A 363 -34.10 -5.68 -6.59
N LEU A 364 -35.36 -5.62 -6.19
CA LEU A 364 -36.43 -5.01 -7.02
C LEU A 364 -36.19 -3.52 -7.29
N ALA A 365 -35.66 -2.77 -6.31
CA ALA A 365 -35.33 -1.36 -6.50
C ALA A 365 -34.15 -1.20 -7.49
N HIS A 366 -33.14 -2.08 -7.44
CA HIS A 366 -32.07 -2.10 -8.43
C HIS A 366 -32.57 -2.45 -9.84
N LEU A 367 -33.47 -3.43 -9.97
CA LEU A 367 -34.07 -3.77 -11.27
C LEU A 367 -34.89 -2.61 -11.83
N ARG A 368 -35.62 -1.87 -10.99
CA ARG A 368 -36.35 -0.66 -11.41
C ARG A 368 -35.40 0.41 -11.96
N ASN A 369 -34.27 0.65 -11.29
CA ASN A 369 -33.26 1.59 -11.79
C ASN A 369 -32.68 1.18 -13.15
N ILE A 370 -32.44 -0.12 -13.38
CA ILE A 370 -31.94 -0.63 -14.67
C ILE A 370 -33.01 -0.43 -15.75
N ALA A 371 -34.28 -0.73 -15.45
CA ALA A 371 -35.37 -0.57 -16.40
C ALA A 371 -35.59 0.90 -16.79
N ALA A 372 -35.40 1.84 -15.85
CA ALA A 372 -35.52 3.28 -16.08
C ALA A 372 -34.45 3.84 -17.03
N ASP A 373 -33.25 3.21 -17.09
CA ASP A 373 -32.13 3.62 -17.97
C ASP A 373 -31.50 2.40 -18.66
N LEU A 374 -32.34 1.62 -19.35
CA LEU A 374 -31.87 0.38 -19.99
C LEU A 374 -30.86 0.62 -21.12
N PRO A 375 -31.05 1.59 -22.04
CA PRO A 375 -30.09 1.87 -23.11
C PRO A 375 -28.72 2.34 -22.57
N GLY A 376 -28.70 3.26 -21.60
CA GLY A 376 -27.50 3.76 -20.97
C GLY A 376 -26.75 2.66 -20.23
N SER A 377 -27.48 1.81 -19.51
CA SER A 377 -26.90 0.67 -18.78
C SER A 377 -26.25 -0.36 -19.71
N ILE A 378 -26.87 -0.68 -20.85
CA ILE A 378 -26.32 -1.59 -21.86
C ILE A 378 -25.10 -0.96 -22.54
N GLY A 379 -25.21 0.29 -23.00
CA GLY A 379 -24.10 1.02 -23.62
C GLY A 379 -22.86 1.07 -22.72
N PHE A 380 -23.06 1.40 -21.45
CA PHE A 380 -21.99 1.37 -20.45
C PHE A 380 -21.39 -0.03 -20.30
N ALA A 381 -22.21 -1.08 -20.15
CA ALA A 381 -21.73 -2.44 -19.97
C ALA A 381 -20.84 -2.88 -21.13
N VAL A 382 -21.25 -2.62 -22.37
CA VAL A 382 -20.45 -2.94 -23.58
C VAL A 382 -19.13 -2.16 -23.59
N ALA A 383 -19.17 -0.84 -23.40
CA ALA A 383 -18.00 0.02 -23.41
C ALA A 383 -17.01 -0.33 -22.29
N PHE A 384 -17.51 -0.57 -21.08
CA PHE A 384 -16.67 -0.93 -19.94
C PHE A 384 -16.07 -2.33 -20.09
N CYS A 385 -16.85 -3.32 -20.52
CA CYS A 385 -16.35 -4.67 -20.78
C CYS A 385 -15.26 -4.66 -21.87
N TYR A 386 -15.47 -3.92 -22.94
CA TYR A 386 -14.47 -3.74 -23.97
C TYR A 386 -13.17 -3.12 -23.40
N ALA A 387 -13.27 -1.99 -22.71
CA ALA A 387 -12.10 -1.29 -22.12
C ALA A 387 -11.38 -2.13 -21.06
N ARG A 388 -12.10 -2.94 -20.30
CA ARG A 388 -11.57 -3.70 -19.18
C ARG A 388 -11.00 -5.07 -19.58
N PHE A 389 -11.65 -5.77 -20.49
CA PHE A 389 -11.35 -7.18 -20.80
C PHE A 389 -10.76 -7.39 -22.19
N VAL A 390 -11.27 -6.67 -23.19
CA VAL A 390 -10.93 -6.88 -24.61
C VAL A 390 -9.74 -6.02 -25.03
N ARG A 391 -9.76 -4.73 -24.72
CA ARG A 391 -8.71 -3.79 -25.11
C ARG A 391 -7.34 -4.27 -24.61
N ARG A 392 -6.35 -4.30 -25.52
CA ARG A 392 -4.96 -4.62 -25.17
C ARG A 392 -4.28 -3.42 -24.48
N GLY A 393 -3.27 -3.69 -23.63
CA GLY A 393 -2.48 -2.66 -22.93
C GLY A 393 -3.07 -2.25 -21.59
N ARG A 394 -3.08 -0.95 -21.28
CA ARG A 394 -3.53 -0.39 -19.99
C ARG A 394 -5.01 -0.68 -19.74
N LYS A 395 -5.33 -1.14 -18.53
CA LYS A 395 -6.70 -1.46 -18.12
C LYS A 395 -7.28 -0.33 -17.28
N ALA A 396 -8.54 0.03 -17.53
CA ALA A 396 -9.24 1.00 -16.71
C ALA A 396 -9.27 0.55 -15.24
N PRO A 397 -8.87 1.40 -14.28
CA PRO A 397 -8.84 1.03 -12.85
C PRO A 397 -10.25 0.83 -12.29
N GLY A 398 -11.22 1.59 -12.79
CA GLY A 398 -12.61 1.58 -12.41
C GLY A 398 -13.42 2.42 -13.39
N PHE A 399 -14.59 2.87 -12.93
CA PHE A 399 -15.47 3.76 -13.67
C PHE A 399 -16.10 4.80 -12.74
N PHE A 400 -16.58 5.88 -13.33
CA PHE A 400 -17.38 6.90 -12.66
C PHE A 400 -18.66 7.13 -13.45
N VAL A 401 -19.75 7.37 -12.73
CA VAL A 401 -21.03 7.77 -13.30
C VAL A 401 -21.19 9.27 -13.05
N ARG A 402 -21.47 10.03 -14.10
CA ARG A 402 -21.75 11.46 -13.96
C ARG A 402 -23.04 11.65 -13.16
N SER A 403 -22.98 12.53 -12.16
CA SER A 403 -24.16 12.91 -11.41
C SER A 403 -25.03 13.86 -12.21
N ALA A 404 -26.33 13.60 -12.25
CA ALA A 404 -27.29 14.45 -12.97
C ALA A 404 -27.48 15.81 -12.28
N ASP A 405 -27.28 15.88 -10.98
CA ASP A 405 -27.42 17.07 -10.14
C ASP A 405 -26.09 17.67 -9.68
N ASN A 406 -24.96 17.27 -10.28
CA ASN A 406 -23.60 17.69 -9.93
C ASN A 406 -23.23 17.44 -8.46
N ARG A 407 -23.82 16.44 -7.83
CA ARG A 407 -23.50 16.00 -6.47
C ARG A 407 -22.61 14.78 -6.50
N TYR A 408 -21.50 14.84 -5.78
CA TYR A 408 -20.53 13.74 -5.70
C TYR A 408 -20.14 13.46 -4.26
N LEU A 409 -20.02 12.18 -3.92
CA LEU A 409 -19.53 11.76 -2.62
C LEU A 409 -18.03 11.99 -2.55
N LEU A 410 -17.52 12.50 -1.42
CA LEU A 410 -16.11 12.72 -1.15
C LEU A 410 -15.52 11.51 -0.42
N GLN A 411 -14.45 10.94 -0.97
CA GLN A 411 -13.62 9.95 -0.29
C GLN A 411 -12.41 10.65 0.31
N TYR A 412 -12.33 10.70 1.62
CA TYR A 412 -11.15 11.11 2.36
C TYR A 412 -10.16 9.95 2.45
N HIS A 413 -8.88 10.24 2.27
CA HIS A 413 -7.75 9.33 2.47
C HIS A 413 -6.59 10.14 3.00
N GLY A 414 -6.32 10.01 4.28
CA GLY A 414 -5.33 10.81 4.99
C GLY A 414 -4.30 9.96 5.70
N GLU A 415 -3.25 10.63 6.10
CA GLU A 415 -2.21 10.11 6.96
C GLU A 415 -2.82 9.64 8.29
N HIS A 416 -2.45 8.45 8.72
CA HIS A 416 -2.65 7.97 10.09
C HIS A 416 -1.45 8.41 10.91
N LEU A 417 -1.69 9.17 11.94
CA LEU A 417 -0.63 9.74 12.77
C LEU A 417 0.11 8.64 13.55
N PRO A 418 1.43 8.73 13.66
CA PRO A 418 2.21 7.78 14.45
C PRO A 418 1.82 7.84 15.92
N HIS A 419 1.51 6.69 16.52
CA HIS A 419 1.17 6.57 17.92
C HIS A 419 1.88 5.38 18.56
N TRP A 420 2.46 5.57 19.76
CA TRP A 420 3.23 4.54 20.47
C TRP A 420 2.43 3.27 20.78
N GLU A 421 1.14 3.43 21.15
CA GLU A 421 0.26 2.30 21.48
C GLU A 421 -0.22 1.53 20.25
N SER A 422 -0.09 2.09 19.06
CA SER A 422 -0.37 1.40 17.80
C SER A 422 0.78 0.47 17.48
N ARG A 423 0.55 -0.87 17.50
CA ARG A 423 1.67 -1.82 17.50
C ARG A 423 1.35 -3.21 16.95
N VAL A 424 2.42 -3.91 16.64
CA VAL A 424 2.48 -5.32 16.27
C VAL A 424 3.35 -6.03 17.29
N GLU A 425 2.86 -7.07 17.91
CA GLU A 425 3.58 -7.87 18.91
C GLU A 425 3.40 -9.37 18.65
N LEU A 426 4.27 -10.21 19.20
CA LEU A 426 4.12 -11.66 19.11
C LEU A 426 3.03 -12.12 20.06
N SER A 427 2.20 -13.05 19.61
CA SER A 427 1.27 -13.82 20.46
C SER A 427 1.89 -15.15 20.88
N ASP A 428 1.24 -15.85 21.80
CA ASP A 428 1.69 -17.19 22.22
C ASP A 428 1.30 -18.28 21.22
N GLU A 429 0.35 -18.00 20.33
CA GLU A 429 -0.04 -18.92 19.26
C GLU A 429 1.09 -19.10 18.25
N ARG A 430 1.26 -20.33 17.77
CA ARG A 430 2.25 -20.67 16.74
C ARG A 430 1.59 -21.12 15.46
N ASP A 431 2.28 -20.87 14.36
CA ASP A 431 1.91 -21.41 13.05
C ASP A 431 2.46 -22.84 12.86
N SER A 432 2.15 -23.46 11.74
CA SER A 432 2.58 -24.83 11.41
C SER A 432 4.10 -24.99 11.21
N LEU A 433 4.87 -23.91 11.11
CA LEU A 433 6.34 -23.94 11.09
C LEU A 433 6.97 -23.64 12.45
N GLY A 434 6.14 -23.45 13.49
CA GLY A 434 6.56 -23.19 14.86
C GLY A 434 6.85 -21.73 15.19
N MET A 435 6.68 -20.79 14.25
CA MET A 435 6.84 -19.36 14.52
C MET A 435 5.64 -18.82 15.31
N LYS A 436 5.90 -17.98 16.33
CA LYS A 436 4.84 -17.24 17.01
C LYS A 436 4.06 -16.39 16.01
N ARG A 437 2.73 -16.37 16.13
CA ARG A 437 1.87 -15.48 15.36
C ARG A 437 1.99 -14.04 15.88
N ILE A 438 1.50 -13.08 15.11
CA ILE A 438 1.43 -11.70 15.57
C ILE A 438 0.01 -11.36 16.05
N ARG A 439 -0.05 -10.37 16.94
CA ARG A 439 -1.25 -9.63 17.32
C ARG A 439 -1.06 -8.20 16.90
N THR A 440 -2.10 -7.59 16.32
CA THR A 440 -2.05 -6.20 15.88
C THR A 440 -2.95 -5.35 16.76
N ARG A 441 -2.46 -4.21 17.19
CA ARG A 441 -3.24 -3.12 17.79
C ARG A 441 -3.10 -1.90 16.90
N MET A 442 -4.22 -1.31 16.51
CA MET A 442 -4.23 -0.09 15.70
C MET A 442 -5.03 0.97 16.45
N TYR A 443 -4.36 2.04 16.82
CA TYR A 443 -4.93 3.15 17.57
C TYR A 443 -5.06 4.38 16.66
N PHE A 444 -6.21 5.02 16.69
CA PHE A 444 -6.47 6.30 16.03
C PHE A 444 -6.71 7.35 17.10
N SER A 445 -5.99 8.47 17.00
CA SER A 445 -6.08 9.58 17.94
C SER A 445 -7.23 10.54 17.56
N ASP A 446 -7.63 11.40 18.49
CA ASP A 446 -8.59 12.46 18.21
C ASP A 446 -8.09 13.41 17.12
N ALA A 447 -6.76 13.61 17.01
CA ALA A 447 -6.14 14.42 15.97
C ALA A 447 -6.33 13.81 14.56
N ASP A 448 -6.36 12.46 14.43
CA ASP A 448 -6.70 11.79 13.17
C ASP A 448 -8.12 12.16 12.71
N TYR A 449 -9.10 12.15 13.62
CA TYR A 449 -10.49 12.48 13.30
C TYR A 449 -10.69 14.00 13.10
N ALA A 450 -10.04 14.83 13.90
CA ALA A 450 -10.06 16.27 13.73
C ALA A 450 -9.52 16.70 12.37
N SER A 451 -8.45 16.03 11.89
CA SER A 451 -7.88 16.28 10.56
C SER A 451 -8.89 16.02 9.43
N VAL A 452 -9.77 15.03 9.56
CA VAL A 452 -10.85 14.79 8.57
C VAL A 452 -11.80 15.96 8.50
N ARG A 453 -12.23 16.46 9.66
CA ARG A 453 -13.16 17.61 9.76
C ARG A 453 -12.52 18.88 9.19
N THR A 454 -11.29 19.16 9.56
CA THR A 454 -10.54 20.33 9.10
C THR A 454 -10.36 20.30 7.58
N ALA A 455 -9.89 19.17 7.02
CA ALA A 455 -9.65 19.01 5.59
C ALA A 455 -10.93 19.23 4.75
N ILE A 456 -12.05 18.66 5.17
CA ILE A 456 -13.34 18.83 4.49
C ILE A 456 -13.83 20.29 4.61
N GLY A 457 -13.64 20.92 5.77
CA GLY A 457 -13.98 22.34 6.00
C GLY A 457 -13.20 23.30 5.11
N VAL A 458 -11.89 23.06 4.96
CA VAL A 458 -11.02 23.84 4.05
C VAL A 458 -11.47 23.71 2.59
N ILE A 459 -11.90 22.52 2.16
CA ILE A 459 -12.48 22.35 0.82
C ILE A 459 -13.77 23.14 0.66
N ASP A 460 -14.67 23.11 1.64
CA ASP A 460 -15.94 23.86 1.58
C ASP A 460 -15.69 25.37 1.50
N GLU A 461 -14.79 25.88 2.35
CA GLU A 461 -14.42 27.29 2.31
C GLU A 461 -13.82 27.70 0.97
N HIS A 462 -12.90 26.88 0.42
CA HIS A 462 -12.27 27.16 -0.87
C HIS A 462 -13.30 27.18 -2.01
N LEU A 463 -14.19 26.20 -2.06
CA LEU A 463 -15.26 26.13 -3.07
C LEU A 463 -16.22 27.31 -2.99
N ARG A 464 -16.66 27.69 -1.79
CA ARG A 464 -17.56 28.84 -1.56
C ARG A 464 -16.92 30.15 -1.94
N ARG A 465 -15.66 30.37 -1.54
CA ARG A 465 -14.90 31.59 -1.85
C ARG A 465 -14.80 31.84 -3.35
N HIS A 466 -14.72 30.77 -4.15
CA HIS A 466 -14.61 30.86 -5.62
C HIS A 466 -15.94 30.62 -6.35
N GLY A 467 -17.06 30.51 -5.63
CA GLY A 467 -18.37 30.27 -6.23
C GLY A 467 -18.50 28.93 -6.97
N ALA A 468 -17.57 28.00 -6.73
CA ALA A 468 -17.48 26.73 -7.44
C ALA A 468 -18.38 25.62 -6.87
N GLY A 469 -18.90 25.80 -5.65
CA GLY A 469 -19.78 24.85 -5.01
C GLY A 469 -19.81 24.97 -3.49
N ARG A 470 -20.35 23.95 -2.85
CA ARG A 470 -20.38 23.81 -1.39
C ARG A 470 -20.27 22.33 -1.00
N VAL A 471 -19.79 22.07 0.22
CA VAL A 471 -19.82 20.76 0.84
C VAL A 471 -21.07 20.60 1.69
N GLU A 472 -21.66 19.42 1.67
CA GLU A 472 -22.78 19.02 2.51
C GLU A 472 -22.31 17.83 3.38
N TRP A 473 -22.36 17.99 4.69
CA TRP A 473 -22.04 16.93 5.63
C TRP A 473 -23.13 15.84 5.60
N LEU A 474 -22.72 14.59 5.70
CA LEU A 474 -23.63 13.43 5.76
C LEU A 474 -23.89 13.00 7.21
N THR A 475 -23.17 13.57 8.16
CA THR A 475 -23.25 13.28 9.58
C THR A 475 -22.79 14.48 10.39
N ASP A 476 -23.37 14.67 11.55
CA ASP A 476 -22.91 15.62 12.56
C ASP A 476 -21.75 15.04 13.39
N ASP A 477 -21.75 13.71 13.57
CA ASP A 477 -20.70 12.96 14.25
C ASP A 477 -19.71 12.36 13.24
N VAL A 478 -18.72 13.17 12.85
CA VAL A 478 -17.67 12.78 11.90
C VAL A 478 -16.81 11.66 12.48
N GLU A 479 -16.50 11.70 13.77
CA GLU A 479 -15.66 10.69 14.43
C GLU A 479 -16.32 9.31 14.37
N ALA A 480 -17.54 9.18 14.86
CA ALA A 480 -18.27 7.90 14.82
C ALA A 480 -18.42 7.35 13.42
N SER A 481 -18.65 8.22 12.42
CA SER A 481 -18.75 7.83 11.02
C SER A 481 -17.43 7.32 10.45
N VAL A 482 -16.32 8.01 10.69
CA VAL A 482 -14.97 7.58 10.28
C VAL A 482 -14.59 6.29 10.99
N ARG A 483 -14.80 6.20 12.30
CA ARG A 483 -14.55 5.01 13.10
C ARG A 483 -15.34 3.81 12.57
N GLY A 484 -16.62 3.98 12.25
CA GLY A 484 -17.46 2.96 11.65
C GLY A 484 -16.98 2.51 10.26
N TYR A 485 -16.48 3.44 9.45
CA TYR A 485 -15.90 3.13 8.14
C TYR A 485 -14.59 2.34 8.29
N MET A 486 -13.70 2.75 9.19
CA MET A 486 -12.40 2.14 9.44
C MET A 486 -12.53 0.73 10.04
N ARG A 487 -13.54 0.45 10.87
CA ARG A 487 -13.81 -0.91 11.41
C ARG A 487 -13.87 -2.00 10.34
N ARG A 488 -14.12 -1.64 9.10
CA ARG A 488 -14.27 -2.59 7.98
C ARG A 488 -13.10 -2.56 7.01
N ARG A 489 -12.16 -1.60 7.14
CA ARG A 489 -11.16 -1.29 6.11
C ARG A 489 -9.76 -0.97 6.60
N ALA A 490 -9.51 -0.91 7.90
CA ALA A 490 -8.18 -0.60 8.41
C ALA A 490 -7.13 -1.70 8.14
N GLY A 491 -5.86 -1.35 8.20
CA GLY A 491 -4.74 -2.28 8.08
C GLY A 491 -4.23 -2.52 6.66
N PHE A 492 -4.72 -1.78 5.67
CA PHE A 492 -4.05 -1.66 4.38
C PHE A 492 -2.91 -0.65 4.48
N HIS A 493 -1.88 -0.77 3.62
CA HIS A 493 -0.74 0.16 3.55
C HIS A 493 0.07 0.26 4.86
N GLN A 494 0.46 -0.88 5.37
CA GLN A 494 1.15 -1.06 6.63
C GLN A 494 2.50 -0.32 6.67
N ALA A 495 2.74 0.50 7.71
CA ALA A 495 3.94 1.31 7.88
C ALA A 495 4.36 1.41 9.37
N GLY A 496 5.57 1.86 9.65
CA GLY A 496 6.04 2.32 10.96
C GLY A 496 6.74 1.30 11.85
N THR A 497 6.40 0.03 11.76
CA THR A 497 6.76 -1.00 12.75
C THR A 497 8.25 -1.41 12.81
N THR A 498 9.04 -0.98 11.83
CA THR A 498 10.51 -1.07 11.83
C THR A 498 11.11 0.28 11.43
N ARG A 499 10.56 1.37 11.98
CA ARG A 499 10.78 2.73 11.50
C ARG A 499 12.25 3.11 11.42
N MET A 500 12.56 3.90 10.40
CA MET A 500 13.88 4.49 10.16
C MET A 500 14.17 5.60 11.17
N SER A 501 15.43 5.69 11.63
CA SER A 501 15.91 6.73 12.54
C SER A 501 17.41 6.95 12.41
N ALA A 502 17.89 8.10 12.84
CA ALA A 502 19.32 8.39 12.90
C ALA A 502 20.03 7.66 14.07
N SER A 503 19.27 7.19 15.07
CA SER A 503 19.81 6.60 16.28
C SER A 503 19.07 5.31 16.66
N PRO A 504 19.77 4.28 17.17
CA PRO A 504 19.13 3.05 17.67
C PRO A 504 18.17 3.29 18.86
N LYS A 505 18.23 4.46 19.48
CA LYS A 505 17.30 4.84 20.56
C LYS A 505 15.94 5.25 20.05
N ASP A 506 15.83 5.66 18.77
CA ASP A 506 14.63 6.30 18.22
C ASP A 506 13.95 5.47 17.11
N GLY A 507 14.55 4.35 16.73
CA GLY A 507 13.99 3.47 15.70
C GLY A 507 14.71 2.14 15.56
N VAL A 508 14.48 1.46 14.44
CA VAL A 508 14.90 0.07 14.20
C VAL A 508 15.95 -0.02 13.10
N VAL A 509 15.85 0.81 12.07
CA VAL A 509 16.81 0.82 10.95
C VAL A 509 17.40 2.22 10.76
N ASP A 510 18.61 2.27 10.23
CA ASP A 510 19.31 3.50 9.89
C ASP A 510 18.85 4.10 8.54
N PRO A 511 19.36 5.27 8.10
CA PRO A 511 19.05 5.88 6.81
C PRO A 511 19.35 5.00 5.59
N GLN A 512 20.22 4.02 5.68
CA GLN A 512 20.56 3.03 4.65
C GLN A 512 19.72 1.76 4.75
N LEU A 513 18.71 1.75 5.65
CA LEU A 513 17.83 0.61 5.95
C LEU A 513 18.50 -0.55 6.66
N GLN A 514 19.74 -0.39 7.16
CA GLN A 514 20.41 -1.40 7.96
C GLN A 514 19.81 -1.44 9.37
N VAL A 515 19.57 -2.64 9.90
CA VAL A 515 19.09 -2.83 11.26
C VAL A 515 20.15 -2.36 12.26
N HIS A 516 19.76 -1.45 13.14
CA HIS A 516 20.68 -0.91 14.16
C HIS A 516 21.31 -2.02 14.99
N GLY A 517 22.63 -1.99 15.10
CA GLY A 517 23.41 -2.97 15.86
C GLY A 517 23.64 -4.32 15.17
N VAL A 518 23.14 -4.54 13.93
CA VAL A 518 23.33 -5.80 13.19
C VAL A 518 23.84 -5.53 11.78
N ARG A 519 25.15 -5.66 11.58
CA ARG A 519 25.80 -5.45 10.27
C ARG A 519 25.33 -6.48 9.23
N GLY A 520 25.11 -6.00 8.01
CA GLY A 520 24.69 -6.82 6.88
C GLY A 520 23.22 -7.26 6.92
N LEU A 521 22.40 -6.71 7.84
CA LEU A 521 20.97 -6.96 7.90
C LEU A 521 20.20 -5.69 7.55
N TYR A 522 19.35 -5.76 6.51
CA TYR A 522 18.58 -4.62 5.99
C TYR A 522 17.09 -4.95 5.95
N VAL A 523 16.24 -3.93 6.10
CA VAL A 523 14.79 -4.06 5.94
C VAL A 523 14.34 -3.22 4.75
N ALA A 524 13.89 -3.87 3.68
CA ALA A 524 13.31 -3.24 2.50
C ALA A 524 11.79 -3.48 2.47
N ALA A 525 11.08 -2.82 3.35
CA ALA A 525 9.63 -2.94 3.51
C ALA A 525 9.02 -1.59 3.91
N THR A 526 7.71 -1.43 3.70
CA THR A 526 7.02 -0.18 4.07
C THR A 526 6.97 0.07 5.59
N SER A 527 7.29 -0.93 6.40
CA SER A 527 7.43 -0.78 7.85
C SER A 527 8.55 0.18 8.30
N VAL A 528 9.50 0.49 7.41
CA VAL A 528 10.61 1.43 7.74
C VAL A 528 10.18 2.90 7.73
N LEU A 529 9.00 3.23 7.18
CA LEU A 529 8.54 4.60 7.00
C LEU A 529 8.14 5.23 8.35
N PRO A 530 8.74 6.36 8.77
CA PRO A 530 8.37 7.05 10.00
C PRO A 530 6.95 7.62 10.00
N THR A 531 6.42 8.01 8.84
CA THR A 531 5.05 8.52 8.65
C THR A 531 4.34 7.77 7.54
N SER A 532 3.01 7.79 7.53
CA SER A 532 2.21 7.06 6.53
C SER A 532 1.88 7.89 5.28
N SER A 533 1.94 9.23 5.36
CA SER A 533 1.51 10.14 4.29
C SER A 533 0.04 9.93 3.86
N GLN A 534 -0.44 10.68 2.88
CA GLN A 534 -1.69 10.44 2.15
C GLN A 534 -1.51 9.41 1.01
N ALA A 535 -0.28 9.03 0.71
CA ALA A 535 0.06 8.22 -0.46
C ALA A 535 0.14 6.72 -0.15
N ASN A 536 -0.23 5.89 -1.11
CA ASN A 536 0.02 4.45 -1.00
C ASN A 536 1.54 4.19 -0.91
N PRO A 537 2.06 3.49 0.10
CA PRO A 537 3.49 3.45 0.39
C PRO A 537 4.31 2.58 -0.57
N THR A 538 3.65 1.83 -1.47
CA THR A 538 4.33 0.86 -2.36
C THR A 538 5.34 1.55 -3.29
N LEU A 539 5.01 2.72 -3.85
CA LEU A 539 5.91 3.41 -4.78
C LEU A 539 7.17 3.90 -4.07
N LEU A 540 7.02 4.50 -2.89
CA LEU A 540 8.15 4.91 -2.05
C LEU A 540 8.97 3.69 -1.60
N GLY A 541 8.31 2.60 -1.20
CA GLY A 541 8.99 1.37 -0.83
C GLY A 541 9.82 0.79 -1.98
N ILE A 542 9.34 0.87 -3.22
CA ILE A 542 10.11 0.47 -4.42
C ILE A 542 11.32 1.41 -4.60
N ALA A 543 11.15 2.73 -4.48
CA ALA A 543 12.24 3.70 -4.58
C ALA A 543 13.34 3.43 -3.53
N LEU A 544 12.95 3.18 -2.28
CA LEU A 544 13.88 2.79 -1.22
C LEU A 544 14.57 1.44 -1.50
N GLY A 545 13.86 0.49 -2.10
CA GLY A 545 14.43 -0.80 -2.52
C GLY A 545 15.48 -0.65 -3.63
N VAL A 546 15.26 0.26 -4.59
CA VAL A 546 16.24 0.62 -5.63
C VAL A 546 17.46 1.31 -5.00
N ARG A 547 17.24 2.31 -4.12
CA ARG A 547 18.30 3.01 -3.39
C ARG A 547 19.17 2.03 -2.58
N LEU A 548 18.54 1.07 -1.89
CA LEU A 548 19.27 0.03 -1.14
C LEU A 548 20.10 -0.87 -2.08
N ALA A 549 19.55 -1.25 -3.23
CA ALA A 549 20.28 -2.09 -4.19
C ALA A 549 21.54 -1.38 -4.71
N GLU A 550 21.47 -0.09 -5.02
CA GLU A 550 22.64 0.72 -5.40
C GLU A 550 23.66 0.82 -4.27
N HIS A 551 23.21 1.08 -3.04
CA HIS A 551 24.08 1.13 -1.87
C HIS A 551 24.86 -0.18 -1.67
N LEU A 552 24.18 -1.33 -1.73
CA LEU A 552 24.80 -2.64 -1.56
C LEU A 552 25.72 -3.01 -2.73
N ALA A 553 25.43 -2.62 -3.95
CA ALA A 553 26.30 -2.83 -5.10
C ALA A 553 27.56 -1.98 -5.01
N ALA A 554 27.44 -0.69 -4.64
CA ALA A 554 28.57 0.22 -4.48
C ALA A 554 29.53 -0.22 -3.35
N SER A 555 29.00 -0.66 -2.21
CA SER A 555 29.80 -1.16 -1.07
C SER A 555 30.64 -2.39 -1.41
N ARG A 556 30.25 -3.16 -2.45
CA ARG A 556 31.01 -4.32 -2.94
C ARG A 556 32.07 -3.96 -3.96
N ALA A 557 31.82 -2.92 -4.75
CA ALA A 557 32.79 -2.44 -5.73
C ALA A 557 34.01 -1.80 -5.07
N HIS A 558 33.84 -1.28 -3.84
CA HIS A 558 34.89 -0.64 -3.05
C HIS A 558 34.89 -1.24 -1.64
N PRO A 559 35.39 -2.49 -1.44
CA PRO A 559 35.55 -3.06 -0.12
C PRO A 559 36.59 -2.21 0.63
N GLY A 560 36.12 -1.46 1.66
CA GLY A 560 36.97 -0.61 2.51
C GLY A 560 37.95 -1.42 3.37
#